data_86aefaf6f453af71514b943e14ff59bf
#
_entry.id   86aefaf6f453af71514b943e14ff59bf
#
_cell.length_a   1.000
_cell.length_b   1.000
_cell.length_c   1.000
_cell.angle_alpha   90.00
_cell.angle_beta   90.00
_cell.angle_gamma   90.00
#
_symmetry.space_group_name_H-M   'P 1'
#
loop_
_entity.id
_entity.type
_entity.pdbx_description
1 polymer ?
#
loop_
_entity_poly.entity_id
_entity_poly.type
_entity_poly.pdbx_seq_one_letter_code
_entity_poly.pdbx_strand_id
1 'polypeptide(L)'
;MHMSGRALFFGSALAAIMAALPGGTAIAANGVEMNFYLPGPRYEGKLPPCNDPIALGKITSRFGEKEHAFWNSPLTITGYDQVRETAFRPWVNNTIPRRFCSAIVYISDGSKHPLHYSINEDTGMIGATWGVEWCVVGLDRNWAFNPACKMAQP
;
A
#
# COMPACT_ATOMS: atom_id res chain seq x y z
N MET A 1 -4.28 -57.99 -63.56
CA MET A 1 -3.46 -58.19 -62.33
C MET A 1 -3.96 -57.22 -61.30
N HIS A 2 -4.69 -57.76 -60.31
CA HIS A 2 -5.23 -57.01 -59.19
C HIS A 2 -4.19 -56.89 -58.08
N MET A 3 -3.92 -55.70 -57.57
CA MET A 3 -3.27 -55.52 -56.31
C MET A 3 -4.13 -54.66 -55.41
N SER A 4 -4.71 -55.32 -54.44
CA SER A 4 -5.44 -54.73 -53.33
C SER A 4 -4.49 -54.02 -52.35
N GLY A 5 -4.62 -52.75 -52.19
CA GLY A 5 -3.97 -52.00 -51.10
C GLY A 5 -4.86 -51.94 -49.88
N ARG A 6 -4.44 -52.59 -48.76
CA ARG A 6 -5.10 -52.47 -47.44
C ARG A 6 -4.67 -51.16 -46.79
N ALA A 7 -5.61 -50.24 -46.61
CA ALA A 7 -5.44 -49.07 -45.77
C ALA A 7 -5.60 -49.51 -44.28
N LEU A 8 -4.56 -49.36 -43.50
CA LEU A 8 -4.53 -49.50 -42.07
C LEU A 8 -5.02 -48.22 -41.41
N PHE A 9 -6.17 -48.29 -40.76
CA PHE A 9 -6.71 -47.27 -39.88
C PHE A 9 -5.93 -47.31 -38.56
N PHE A 10 -5.00 -46.34 -38.37
CA PHE A 10 -4.49 -45.96 -37.08
C PHE A 10 -4.97 -44.55 -36.79
N GLY A 11 -6.08 -44.43 -36.13
CA GLY A 11 -6.56 -43.16 -35.68
C GLY A 11 -7.61 -43.38 -34.59
N SER A 12 -7.33 -42.90 -33.42
CA SER A 12 -8.32 -42.75 -32.32
C SER A 12 -7.92 -43.51 -31.03
N ALA A 13 -6.81 -43.14 -30.42
CA ALA A 13 -6.56 -43.54 -29.03
C ALA A 13 -5.89 -42.45 -28.18
N LEU A 14 -5.83 -41.19 -28.63
CA LEU A 14 -5.19 -40.12 -27.88
C LEU A 14 -6.12 -39.03 -27.29
N ALA A 15 -7.43 -39.20 -27.39
CA ALA A 15 -8.39 -38.18 -26.96
C ALA A 15 -9.04 -38.44 -25.58
N ALA A 16 -8.68 -39.48 -24.86
CA ALA A 16 -9.39 -39.87 -23.64
C ALA A 16 -8.63 -39.68 -22.32
N ILE A 17 -7.45 -39.07 -22.32
CA ILE A 17 -6.63 -38.91 -21.08
C ILE A 17 -6.69 -37.52 -20.47
N MET A 18 -7.37 -36.55 -21.08
CA MET A 18 -7.45 -35.18 -20.55
C MET A 18 -8.66 -34.87 -19.63
N ALA A 19 -9.48 -35.86 -19.27
CA ALA A 19 -10.71 -35.61 -18.52
C ALA A 19 -10.69 -35.99 -17.05
N ALA A 20 -9.55 -36.27 -16.44
CA ALA A 20 -9.46 -36.69 -15.04
C ALA A 20 -8.35 -36.00 -14.24
N LEU A 21 -8.14 -34.70 -14.48
CA LEU A 21 -7.49 -33.89 -13.47
C LEU A 21 -8.57 -33.50 -12.46
N PRO A 22 -8.49 -33.92 -11.18
CA PRO A 22 -9.37 -33.38 -10.18
C PRO A 22 -9.16 -31.86 -10.19
N GLY A 23 -10.22 -31.10 -10.46
CA GLY A 23 -10.22 -29.68 -10.32
C GLY A 23 -9.88 -29.35 -8.88
N GLY A 24 -8.60 -29.18 -8.57
CA GLY A 24 -8.16 -28.62 -7.32
C GLY A 24 -8.78 -27.23 -7.24
N THR A 25 -9.67 -27.02 -6.28
CA THR A 25 -10.12 -25.67 -5.93
C THR A 25 -8.86 -24.86 -5.63
N ALA A 26 -8.54 -23.93 -6.51
CA ALA A 26 -7.48 -22.97 -6.23
C ALA A 26 -7.92 -22.20 -4.99
N ILE A 27 -7.36 -22.54 -3.82
CA ILE A 27 -7.50 -21.70 -2.62
C ILE A 27 -6.64 -20.49 -2.91
N ALA A 28 -7.29 -19.38 -3.28
CA ALA A 28 -6.63 -18.15 -3.75
C ALA A 28 -5.75 -17.49 -2.68
N ALA A 29 -5.97 -17.79 -1.40
CA ALA A 29 -5.16 -17.28 -0.30
C ALA A 29 -5.27 -18.23 0.91
N ASN A 30 -4.16 -18.40 1.63
CA ASN A 30 -4.17 -19.07 2.94
C ASN A 30 -4.49 -18.07 4.06
N GLY A 31 -4.69 -18.55 5.30
CA GLY A 31 -5.08 -17.69 6.43
C GLY A 31 -4.07 -16.56 6.74
N VAL A 32 -2.79 -16.74 6.36
CA VAL A 32 -1.74 -15.71 6.50
C VAL A 32 -1.82 -14.71 5.35
N GLU A 33 -2.06 -15.18 4.14
CA GLU A 33 -2.27 -14.34 2.95
C GLU A 33 -3.56 -13.53 3.04
N MET A 34 -4.56 -14.00 3.76
CA MET A 34 -5.78 -13.27 4.07
C MET A 34 -5.59 -12.17 5.13
N ASN A 35 -4.33 -11.80 5.43
CA ASN A 35 -3.98 -10.76 6.40
C ASN A 35 -4.66 -10.94 7.76
N PHE A 36 -4.73 -12.17 8.25
CA PHE A 36 -5.43 -12.47 9.50
C PHE A 36 -6.84 -11.88 9.53
N TYR A 37 -7.58 -12.00 8.44
CA TYR A 37 -8.96 -11.55 8.37
C TYR A 37 -9.80 -12.26 9.42
N LEU A 38 -9.86 -11.66 10.59
CA LEU A 38 -10.77 -12.08 11.63
C LEU A 38 -12.19 -11.65 11.20
N PRO A 39 -13.21 -12.49 11.37
CA PRO A 39 -14.57 -12.11 11.07
C PRO A 39 -15.04 -10.98 11.97
N GLY A 40 -15.63 -9.93 11.39
CA GLY A 40 -16.20 -8.79 12.09
C GLY A 40 -15.72 -7.44 11.53
N PRO A 41 -16.36 -6.34 11.91
CA PRO A 41 -15.91 -5.01 11.52
C PRO A 41 -14.58 -4.73 12.24
N ARG A 42 -13.50 -4.68 11.47
CA ARG A 42 -12.16 -4.52 11.99
C ARG A 42 -11.75 -3.09 12.16
N TYR A 43 -12.40 -2.23 11.44
CA TYR A 43 -12.05 -0.83 11.43
C TYR A 43 -12.71 -0.12 12.59
N GLU A 44 -11.97 0.01 13.68
CA GLU A 44 -12.45 0.64 14.90
C GLU A 44 -12.31 2.16 14.86
N GLY A 45 -11.57 2.69 13.89
CA GLY A 45 -11.25 4.12 13.82
C GLY A 45 -10.36 4.61 14.94
N LYS A 46 -9.72 3.71 15.68
CA LYS A 46 -8.80 4.04 16.77
C LYS A 46 -7.42 4.35 16.23
N LEU A 47 -7.24 5.58 15.75
CA LEU A 47 -5.97 6.05 15.20
C LEU A 47 -5.26 6.99 16.16
N PRO A 48 -3.91 6.99 16.20
CA PRO A 48 -3.15 7.94 16.99
C PRO A 48 -3.48 9.38 16.59
N PRO A 49 -3.29 10.36 17.47
CA PRO A 49 -3.41 11.77 17.14
C PRO A 49 -2.31 12.20 16.16
N CYS A 50 -2.52 13.33 15.47
CA CYS A 50 -1.55 13.83 14.49
C CYS A 50 -0.14 14.05 15.07
N ASN A 51 -0.04 14.50 16.30
CA ASN A 51 1.23 14.75 16.99
C ASN A 51 1.84 13.50 17.67
N ASP A 52 1.36 12.32 17.33
CA ASP A 52 1.93 11.08 17.87
C ASP A 52 3.41 10.94 17.46
N PRO A 53 4.33 10.76 18.44
CA PRO A 53 5.76 10.74 18.16
C PRO A 53 6.19 9.54 17.30
N ILE A 54 5.46 8.43 17.35
CA ILE A 54 5.76 7.25 16.53
C ILE A 54 5.35 7.53 15.08
N ALA A 55 4.21 8.20 14.87
CA ALA A 55 3.78 8.59 13.52
C ALA A 55 4.76 9.56 12.88
N LEU A 56 5.16 10.61 13.60
CA LEU A 56 6.13 11.58 13.12
C LEU A 56 7.52 10.95 12.92
N GLY A 57 7.94 10.06 13.80
CA GLY A 57 9.19 9.31 13.66
C GLY A 57 9.23 8.42 12.42
N LYS A 58 8.11 7.74 12.08
CA LYS A 58 8.00 6.98 10.83
C LYS A 58 8.14 7.87 9.60
N ILE A 59 7.58 9.08 9.62
CA ILE A 59 7.71 10.04 8.52
C ILE A 59 9.17 10.47 8.37
N THR A 60 9.82 10.85 9.48
CA THR A 60 11.23 11.27 9.50
C THR A 60 12.15 10.20 8.91
N SER A 61 12.03 8.95 9.39
CA SER A 61 12.84 7.82 8.92
C SER A 61 12.65 7.59 7.42
N ARG A 62 11.39 7.43 7.00
CA ARG A 62 11.07 7.15 5.60
C ARG A 62 11.42 8.28 4.65
N PHE A 63 11.35 9.54 5.12
CA PHE A 63 11.80 10.68 4.33
C PHE A 63 13.31 10.59 4.07
N GLY A 64 14.12 10.39 5.11
CA GLY A 64 15.57 10.25 4.97
C GLY A 64 15.97 9.05 4.12
N GLU A 65 15.32 7.90 4.32
CA GLU A 65 15.52 6.69 3.49
C GLU A 65 15.21 6.95 2.00
N LYS A 66 14.09 7.64 1.72
CA LYS A 66 13.69 8.00 0.34
C LYS A 66 14.69 8.97 -0.30
N GLU A 67 15.09 10.02 0.43
CA GLU A 67 16.04 11.01 -0.05
C GLU A 67 17.40 10.35 -0.37
N HIS A 68 17.89 9.49 0.52
CA HIS A 68 19.16 8.79 0.31
C HIS A 68 19.06 7.77 -0.84
N ALA A 69 18.05 6.91 -0.84
CA ALA A 69 17.97 5.78 -1.76
C ALA A 69 17.66 6.19 -3.21
N PHE A 70 16.83 7.22 -3.42
CA PHE A 70 16.34 7.58 -4.76
C PHE A 70 16.92 8.87 -5.30
N TRP A 71 17.38 9.78 -4.42
CA TRP A 71 17.81 11.10 -4.83
C TRP A 71 19.28 11.38 -4.50
N ASN A 72 19.98 10.42 -3.87
CA ASN A 72 21.34 10.61 -3.37
C ASN A 72 21.50 11.93 -2.59
N SER A 73 20.47 12.25 -1.79
CA SER A 73 20.31 13.51 -1.08
C SER A 73 20.49 13.28 0.43
N PRO A 74 21.24 14.14 1.13
CA PRO A 74 21.42 14.04 2.58
C PRO A 74 20.29 14.69 3.37
N LEU A 75 19.21 15.12 2.73
CA LEU A 75 18.11 15.82 3.39
C LEU A 75 17.42 14.93 4.42
N THR A 76 17.17 15.50 5.59
CA THR A 76 16.42 14.85 6.68
C THR A 76 15.47 15.85 7.30
N ILE A 77 14.37 15.34 7.90
CA ILE A 77 13.48 16.17 8.70
C ILE A 77 14.10 16.32 10.08
N THR A 78 14.30 17.57 10.53
CA THR A 78 14.90 17.91 11.82
C THR A 78 13.88 18.33 12.87
N GLY A 79 12.65 18.66 12.46
CA GLY A 79 11.59 19.04 13.39
C GLY A 79 10.26 19.30 12.72
N TYR A 80 9.23 19.43 13.56
CA TYR A 80 7.84 19.65 13.18
C TYR A 80 7.28 20.86 13.94
N ASP A 81 6.44 21.62 13.29
CA ASP A 81 5.68 22.73 13.86
C ASP A 81 4.27 22.74 13.33
N GLN A 82 3.35 23.41 14.04
CA GLN A 82 1.95 23.58 13.65
C GLN A 82 1.24 22.27 13.27
N VAL A 83 1.56 21.19 13.98
CA VAL A 83 0.91 19.88 13.76
C VAL A 83 -0.56 19.96 14.14
N ARG A 84 -1.44 19.66 13.18
CA ARG A 84 -2.89 19.73 13.39
C ARG A 84 -3.63 18.70 12.55
N GLU A 85 -4.78 18.28 13.06
CA GLU A 85 -5.73 17.50 12.30
C GLU A 85 -6.47 18.41 11.29
N THR A 86 -6.64 17.92 10.07
CA THR A 86 -7.38 18.60 9.01
C THR A 86 -8.70 17.92 8.71
N ALA A 87 -8.77 16.61 8.85
CA ALA A 87 -10.01 15.84 8.78
C ALA A 87 -9.83 14.47 9.43
N PHE A 88 -10.93 13.91 9.90
CA PHE A 88 -11.01 12.52 10.32
C PHE A 88 -12.13 11.84 9.55
N ARG A 89 -11.80 10.77 8.85
CA ARG A 89 -12.76 9.93 8.14
C ARG A 89 -12.78 8.57 8.82
N PRO A 90 -13.73 8.33 9.72
CA PRO A 90 -13.95 7.02 10.30
C PRO A 90 -14.47 6.06 9.22
N TRP A 91 -14.57 4.78 9.54
CA TRP A 91 -15.18 3.79 8.67
C TRP A 91 -16.55 4.25 8.14
N VAL A 92 -16.67 4.36 6.82
CA VAL A 92 -17.93 4.59 6.12
C VAL A 92 -17.84 3.90 4.75
N ASN A 93 -18.80 3.03 4.42
CA ASN A 93 -18.95 2.46 3.08
C ASN A 93 -17.67 1.85 2.48
N ASN A 94 -17.03 0.94 3.19
CA ASN A 94 -15.82 0.21 2.76
C ASN A 94 -14.53 1.04 2.65
N THR A 95 -14.45 2.20 3.25
CA THR A 95 -13.19 2.95 3.32
C THR A 95 -12.43 2.66 4.61
N ILE A 96 -11.11 2.54 4.51
CA ILE A 96 -10.23 2.41 5.69
C ILE A 96 -10.28 3.71 6.49
N PRO A 97 -10.46 3.67 7.82
CA PRO A 97 -10.41 4.85 8.66
C PRO A 97 -9.11 5.62 8.47
N ARG A 98 -9.21 6.92 8.30
CA ARG A 98 -8.07 7.82 8.05
C ARG A 98 -8.19 9.09 8.86
N ARG A 99 -7.08 9.46 9.49
CA ARG A 99 -6.88 10.76 10.13
C ARG A 99 -5.94 11.58 9.25
N PHE A 100 -6.43 12.65 8.69
CA PHE A 100 -5.65 13.57 7.87
C PHE A 100 -5.06 14.68 8.73
N CYS A 101 -3.80 14.99 8.49
CA CYS A 101 -3.01 15.91 9.28
C CYS A 101 -2.21 16.85 8.39
N SER A 102 -1.88 18.01 8.92
CA SER A 102 -0.92 18.92 8.32
C SER A 102 0.08 19.40 9.35
N ALA A 103 1.28 19.74 8.89
CA ALA A 103 2.35 20.32 9.71
C ALA A 103 3.25 21.19 8.84
N ILE A 104 4.18 21.92 9.49
CA ILE A 104 5.37 22.47 8.85
C ILE A 104 6.55 21.62 9.27
N VAL A 105 7.37 21.18 8.33
CA VAL A 105 8.59 20.45 8.60
C VAL A 105 9.81 21.36 8.40
N TYR A 106 10.80 21.18 9.25
CA TYR A 106 12.12 21.78 9.12
C TYR A 106 13.05 20.75 8.51
N ILE A 107 13.77 21.13 7.47
CA ILE A 107 14.71 20.26 6.77
C ILE A 107 16.15 20.61 7.18
N SER A 108 17.05 19.65 7.07
CA SER A 108 18.47 19.80 7.47
C SER A 108 19.25 20.87 6.71
N ASP A 109 18.75 21.32 5.55
CA ASP A 109 19.29 22.44 4.79
C ASP A 109 18.81 23.82 5.29
N GLY A 110 17.98 23.85 6.33
CA GLY A 110 17.38 25.05 6.89
C GLY A 110 16.08 25.49 6.25
N SER A 111 15.61 24.80 5.23
CA SER A 111 14.33 25.10 4.58
C SER A 111 13.13 24.63 5.41
N LYS A 112 11.96 25.22 5.13
CA LYS A 112 10.69 24.87 5.75
C LYS A 112 9.69 24.53 4.67
N HIS A 113 8.98 23.42 4.86
CA HIS A 113 7.99 22.94 3.89
C HIS A 113 6.69 22.57 4.56
N PRO A 114 5.54 22.82 3.92
CA PRO A 114 4.29 22.21 4.35
C PRO A 114 4.38 20.68 4.20
N LEU A 115 3.86 19.97 5.18
CA LEU A 115 3.69 18.53 5.17
C LEU A 115 2.20 18.22 5.23
N HIS A 116 1.74 17.34 4.37
CA HIS A 116 0.44 16.68 4.47
C HIS A 116 0.63 15.20 4.70
N TYR A 117 -0.10 14.62 5.63
CA TYR A 117 -0.01 13.19 5.90
C TYR A 117 -1.33 12.63 6.42
N SER A 118 -1.50 11.35 6.28
CA SER A 118 -2.61 10.62 6.87
C SER A 118 -2.12 9.42 7.67
N ILE A 119 -2.79 9.16 8.78
CA ILE A 119 -2.63 7.96 9.59
C ILE A 119 -3.80 7.06 9.24
N ASN A 120 -3.52 5.89 8.70
CA ASN A 120 -4.50 4.98 8.15
C ASN A 120 -4.51 3.68 8.94
N GLU A 121 -5.69 3.20 9.30
CA GLU A 121 -5.84 1.90 9.97
C GLU A 121 -5.45 0.78 8.99
N ASP A 122 -4.92 -0.32 9.51
CA ASP A 122 -4.53 -1.52 8.76
C ASP A 122 -3.60 -1.28 7.54
N THR A 123 -2.84 -0.20 7.54
CA THR A 123 -1.82 0.08 6.51
C THR A 123 -0.39 0.00 7.03
N GLY A 124 -0.22 -0.50 8.25
CA GLY A 124 1.09 -0.77 8.86
C GLY A 124 1.73 -2.04 8.32
N MET A 125 2.65 -2.60 9.10
CA MET A 125 3.33 -3.83 8.72
C MET A 125 2.33 -4.98 8.60
N ILE A 126 2.27 -5.60 7.40
CA ILE A 126 1.39 -6.74 7.08
C ILE A 126 -0.11 -6.43 7.29
N GLY A 127 -0.50 -5.15 7.23
CA GLY A 127 -1.89 -4.76 7.49
C GLY A 127 -2.36 -4.95 8.93
N ALA A 128 -1.45 -5.17 9.88
CA ALA A 128 -1.81 -5.49 11.26
C ALA A 128 -1.92 -4.28 12.19
N THR A 129 -1.38 -3.13 11.77
CA THR A 129 -1.34 -1.89 12.53
C THR A 129 -1.60 -0.70 11.62
N TRP A 130 -1.75 0.49 12.21
CA TRP A 130 -1.85 1.71 11.43
C TRP A 130 -0.52 2.04 10.73
N GLY A 131 -0.65 2.64 9.57
CA GLY A 131 0.46 3.16 8.77
C GLY A 131 0.34 4.66 8.55
N VAL A 132 1.36 5.23 7.91
CA VAL A 132 1.41 6.66 7.57
C VAL A 132 1.73 6.82 6.10
N GLU A 133 0.90 7.60 5.41
CA GLU A 133 1.17 8.17 4.09
C GLU A 133 1.50 9.64 4.24
N TRP A 134 2.48 10.15 3.53
CA TRP A 134 2.95 11.52 3.71
C TRP A 134 3.49 12.13 2.42
N CYS A 135 3.41 13.45 2.34
CA CYS A 135 3.95 14.24 1.23
C CYS A 135 4.47 15.58 1.74
N VAL A 136 5.75 15.88 1.48
CA VAL A 136 6.36 17.18 1.74
C VAL A 136 6.23 18.03 0.49
N VAL A 137 5.55 19.15 0.59
CA VAL A 137 5.31 20.07 -0.54
C VAL A 137 6.64 20.62 -1.05
N GLY A 138 6.86 20.48 -2.36
CA GLY A 138 8.10 20.88 -3.02
C GLY A 138 9.19 19.80 -3.03
N LEU A 139 9.05 18.72 -2.25
CA LEU A 139 9.97 17.58 -2.22
C LEU A 139 9.33 16.26 -2.68
N ASP A 140 8.14 16.32 -3.27
CA ASP A 140 7.50 15.18 -3.94
C ASP A 140 8.02 15.03 -5.38
N ARG A 141 9.31 14.74 -5.52
CA ARG A 141 10.03 14.71 -6.80
C ARG A 141 9.57 13.60 -7.75
N ASN A 142 8.99 12.55 -7.22
CA ASN A 142 8.42 11.44 -7.99
C ASN A 142 6.93 11.64 -8.31
N TRP A 143 6.36 12.78 -7.94
CA TRP A 143 4.99 13.20 -8.28
C TRP A 143 3.92 12.23 -7.77
N ALA A 144 4.20 11.54 -6.67
CA ALA A 144 3.29 10.54 -6.11
C ALA A 144 1.96 11.13 -5.62
N PHE A 145 1.97 12.39 -5.18
CA PHE A 145 0.81 13.09 -4.62
C PHE A 145 0.49 14.39 -5.34
N ASN A 146 0.87 14.51 -6.60
CA ASN A 146 0.74 15.70 -7.42
C ASN A 146 -0.75 16.13 -7.63
N PRO A 147 -1.04 17.43 -7.88
CA PRO A 147 -0.11 18.56 -7.78
C PRO A 147 0.09 19.03 -6.33
N ALA A 148 1.32 19.44 -6.00
CA ALA A 148 1.68 20.05 -4.71
C ALA A 148 1.11 19.32 -3.49
N CYS A 149 1.23 17.99 -3.45
CA CYS A 149 0.71 17.11 -2.41
C CYS A 149 -0.83 17.14 -2.24
N LYS A 150 -1.58 17.60 -3.23
CA LYS A 150 -3.04 17.68 -3.13
C LYS A 150 -3.68 16.32 -2.84
N MET A 151 -3.13 15.23 -3.40
CA MET A 151 -3.65 13.88 -3.22
C MET A 151 -3.37 13.29 -1.82
N ALA A 152 -2.52 13.93 -1.01
CA ALA A 152 -2.29 13.57 0.39
C ALA A 152 -3.24 14.30 1.36
N GLN A 153 -4.14 15.11 0.85
CA GLN A 153 -5.13 15.87 1.63
C GLN A 153 -6.49 15.15 1.63
N PRO A 154 -7.41 15.51 2.55
CA PRO A 154 -8.73 14.90 2.63
C PRO A 154 -9.62 15.13 1.42
#